data_80035d178570f1677371565bb0d0b4a2
#
_entry.id   80035d178570f1677371565bb0d0b4a2
#
_cell.length_a   1.000
_cell.length_b   1.000
_cell.length_c   1.000
_cell.angle_alpha   90.00
_cell.angle_beta   90.00
_cell.angle_gamma   90.00
#
_symmetry.space_group_name_H-M   'P 1'
#
loop_
_entity.id
_entity.type
_entity.pdbx_description
1 polymer ?
#
loop_
_entity_poly.entity_id
_entity_poly.type
_entity_poly.pdbx_seq_one_letter_code
_entity_poly.pdbx_strand_id
1 'polypeptide(L)'
;MTPDQQTPTPTEQTPTPSEQTPTPSEQTPGTEHWQERFGAAMMRTLATPLAMLVRGEGCYVWDEKGKKYLDFLAGIAVNSLGHAHPDLVAAVTAQVGRVAHVSNYFSSPPQLELAERLKRITGAGEAGRVYFCNSGAEANEAAFKLARLNTGGGKRTRILSLHESFHGRTMGALALSGKPAMRKAFLPVPGGVEHIHTTIEALEEAIDGTVAALFLEPVKGEAGVIDLPAGFLRRARELCTRHGVLLIIDEVQTGAGRTGAWFAFQHDGITPDAITIAKGIGGGLPIGALVTYGATSELFSRGQHGSTYGGNPLVTATSNAVLGVIERDGLVTNAARRGEQLREIIAGFASPHITEVRGRGLLLGIGLAEPVALPLAAAALAEGLIVNAANESTIRLAPPLIVGDGELADFEHRFGRALASL
;
A
#
# COMPACT_ATOMS: atom_id res chain seq x y z
N MET A 1 51.55 43.59 -35.13
CA MET A 1 50.26 43.06 -35.50
C MET A 1 49.70 42.36 -34.26
N THR A 2 48.84 43.02 -33.54
CA THR A 2 48.15 42.59 -32.32
C THR A 2 46.94 41.76 -32.66
N PRO A 3 46.64 40.61 -31.97
CA PRO A 3 45.36 39.89 -32.19
C PRO A 3 44.21 40.51 -31.40
N ASP A 4 43.09 40.53 -32.05
CA ASP A 4 41.79 41.04 -31.66
C ASP A 4 41.25 40.38 -30.36
N GLN A 5 40.79 41.20 -29.43
CA GLN A 5 39.97 40.77 -28.27
C GLN A 5 38.54 40.60 -28.70
N GLN A 6 38.06 39.35 -28.75
CA GLN A 6 36.63 39.06 -28.86
C GLN A 6 35.97 39.14 -27.46
N THR A 7 35.01 40.04 -27.34
CA THR A 7 34.09 40.19 -26.20
C THR A 7 33.13 38.99 -26.11
N PRO A 8 32.84 38.42 -24.93
CA PRO A 8 31.88 37.37 -24.79
C PRO A 8 30.44 37.90 -24.88
N THR A 9 29.62 37.21 -25.66
CA THR A 9 28.17 37.38 -25.80
C THR A 9 27.43 37.11 -24.49
N PRO A 10 26.31 37.81 -24.17
CA PRO A 10 25.56 37.58 -22.95
C PRO A 10 24.86 36.23 -22.98
N THR A 11 25.03 35.46 -21.91
CA THR A 11 24.29 34.22 -21.64
C THR A 11 22.80 34.53 -21.51
N GLU A 12 21.99 33.86 -22.34
CA GLU A 12 20.54 33.80 -22.19
C GLU A 12 20.17 33.23 -20.80
N GLN A 13 19.51 34.05 -20.01
CA GLN A 13 18.93 33.61 -18.75
C GLN A 13 17.69 32.77 -19.05
N THR A 14 17.74 31.51 -18.65
CA THR A 14 16.57 30.63 -18.61
C THR A 14 15.51 31.24 -17.69
N PRO A 15 14.25 31.42 -18.11
CA PRO A 15 13.22 32.00 -17.25
C PRO A 15 12.93 31.04 -16.10
N THR A 16 13.02 31.54 -14.88
CA THR A 16 12.50 30.91 -13.66
C THR A 16 10.99 30.69 -13.82
N PRO A 17 10.44 29.51 -13.45
CA PRO A 17 9.00 29.31 -13.44
C PRO A 17 8.37 30.31 -12.46
N SER A 18 7.55 31.23 -12.98
CA SER A 18 6.78 32.17 -12.18
C SER A 18 5.79 31.37 -11.31
N GLU A 19 5.76 31.68 -10.01
CA GLU A 19 4.69 31.33 -9.08
C GLU A 19 3.37 31.98 -9.56
N GLN A 20 2.71 31.32 -10.50
CA GLN A 20 1.33 31.63 -10.82
C GLN A 20 0.44 30.66 -10.06
N THR A 21 -0.04 31.10 -8.91
CA THR A 21 -1.22 30.51 -8.25
C THR A 21 -2.38 30.58 -9.25
N PRO A 22 -2.95 29.44 -9.71
CA PRO A 22 -4.08 29.48 -10.62
C PRO A 22 -5.27 30.18 -9.95
N THR A 23 -5.84 31.15 -10.61
CA THR A 23 -7.11 31.78 -10.20
C THR A 23 -8.24 30.75 -10.20
N PRO A 24 -9.22 30.82 -9.26
CA PRO A 24 -10.25 29.81 -9.04
C PRO A 24 -11.33 29.64 -10.12
N SER A 25 -11.15 30.11 -11.33
CA SER A 25 -12.23 30.19 -12.35
C SER A 25 -11.96 29.47 -13.68
N GLU A 26 -10.85 28.79 -13.89
CA GLU A 26 -10.67 27.96 -15.07
C GLU A 26 -11.11 26.52 -14.78
N GLN A 27 -12.31 26.17 -15.26
CA GLN A 27 -12.78 24.78 -15.27
C GLN A 27 -11.74 23.92 -15.99
N THR A 28 -11.28 22.87 -15.33
CA THR A 28 -10.34 21.91 -15.96
C THR A 28 -11.01 21.33 -17.19
N PRO A 29 -10.42 21.45 -18.39
CA PRO A 29 -11.04 20.97 -19.63
C PRO A 29 -11.42 19.48 -19.54
N GLY A 30 -12.63 19.14 -20.00
CA GLY A 30 -13.11 17.76 -20.05
C GLY A 30 -13.75 17.24 -18.78
N THR A 31 -14.08 18.10 -17.80
CA THR A 31 -14.74 17.71 -16.55
C THR A 31 -16.26 17.82 -16.59
N GLU A 32 -16.83 18.40 -17.65
CA GLU A 32 -18.28 18.53 -17.79
C GLU A 32 -18.95 17.14 -17.84
N HIS A 33 -20.09 17.00 -17.16
CA HIS A 33 -20.92 15.79 -17.13
C HIS A 33 -20.13 14.50 -16.79
N TRP A 34 -19.11 14.59 -15.98
CA TRP A 34 -18.18 13.47 -15.72
C TRP A 34 -18.86 12.23 -15.13
N GLN A 35 -19.93 12.38 -14.30
CA GLN A 35 -20.65 11.22 -13.76
C GLN A 35 -21.38 10.44 -14.86
N GLU A 36 -22.03 11.14 -15.80
CA GLU A 36 -22.72 10.53 -16.95
C GLU A 36 -21.70 9.83 -17.86
N ARG A 37 -20.57 10.49 -18.13
CA ARG A 37 -19.46 9.93 -18.91
C ARG A 37 -18.85 8.71 -18.24
N PHE A 38 -18.65 8.75 -16.93
CA PHE A 38 -18.17 7.61 -16.15
C PHE A 38 -19.13 6.42 -16.27
N GLY A 39 -20.43 6.65 -16.05
CA GLY A 39 -21.47 5.62 -16.15
C GLY A 39 -21.60 5.00 -17.54
N ALA A 40 -21.33 5.80 -18.59
CA ALA A 40 -21.39 5.34 -19.98
C ALA A 40 -20.12 4.56 -20.43
N ALA A 41 -18.94 4.94 -19.89
CA ALA A 41 -17.65 4.41 -20.37
C ALA A 41 -17.04 3.31 -19.51
N MET A 42 -17.34 3.28 -18.19
CA MET A 42 -16.69 2.38 -17.25
C MET A 42 -17.54 1.14 -16.96
N MET A 43 -16.87 -0.01 -16.81
CA MET A 43 -17.54 -1.22 -16.35
C MET A 43 -18.15 -1.02 -14.96
N ARG A 44 -19.32 -1.58 -14.70
CA ARG A 44 -20.05 -1.49 -13.42
C ARG A 44 -19.42 -2.34 -12.31
N THR A 45 -18.11 -2.29 -12.17
CA THR A 45 -17.35 -2.97 -11.11
C THR A 45 -17.21 -2.12 -9.86
N LEU A 46 -17.43 -0.82 -9.99
CA LEU A 46 -17.36 0.18 -8.92
C LEU A 46 -18.61 1.06 -8.96
N ALA A 47 -18.96 1.62 -7.80
CA ALA A 47 -19.95 2.70 -7.73
C ALA A 47 -19.40 3.96 -8.43
N THR A 48 -20.30 4.90 -8.78
CA THR A 48 -19.88 6.22 -9.26
C THR A 48 -18.96 6.88 -8.23
N PRO A 49 -17.79 7.39 -8.63
CA PRO A 49 -16.88 8.06 -7.71
C PRO A 49 -17.50 9.25 -6.99
N LEU A 50 -17.01 9.53 -5.77
CA LEU A 50 -17.58 10.57 -4.90
C LEU A 50 -17.23 11.99 -5.36
N ALA A 51 -16.08 12.16 -6.04
CA ALA A 51 -15.61 13.43 -6.59
C ALA A 51 -14.68 13.17 -7.79
N MET A 52 -14.53 14.16 -8.66
CA MET A 52 -13.50 14.16 -9.72
C MET A 52 -12.31 14.99 -9.22
N LEU A 53 -11.25 14.33 -8.80
CA LEU A 53 -10.03 15.00 -8.34
C LEU A 53 -9.13 15.29 -9.53
N VAL A 54 -8.68 16.55 -9.65
CA VAL A 54 -7.93 17.04 -10.83
C VAL A 54 -6.53 17.56 -10.49
N ARG A 55 -6.24 17.81 -9.20
CA ARG A 55 -4.95 18.28 -8.72
C ARG A 55 -4.63 17.68 -7.35
N GLY A 56 -3.34 17.48 -7.05
CA GLY A 56 -2.87 17.08 -5.73
C GLY A 56 -1.53 17.74 -5.40
N GLU A 57 -1.30 18.06 -4.11
CA GLU A 57 -0.07 18.64 -3.58
C GLU A 57 0.08 18.30 -2.10
N GLY A 58 1.18 17.64 -1.71
CA GLY A 58 1.38 17.19 -0.34
C GLY A 58 0.24 16.27 0.13
N CYS A 59 -0.37 16.59 1.26
CA CYS A 59 -1.49 15.85 1.80
C CYS A 59 -2.87 16.32 1.28
N TYR A 60 -2.92 17.16 0.25
CA TYR A 60 -4.16 17.76 -0.23
C TYR A 60 -4.45 17.41 -1.68
N VAL A 61 -5.75 17.36 -2.01
CA VAL A 61 -6.25 17.22 -3.37
C VAL A 61 -7.36 18.23 -3.64
N TRP A 62 -7.63 18.53 -4.93
CA TRP A 62 -8.68 19.44 -5.35
C TRP A 62 -9.56 18.77 -6.41
N ASP A 63 -10.86 19.00 -6.27
CA ASP A 63 -11.81 18.57 -7.30
C ASP A 63 -11.92 19.58 -8.46
N GLU A 64 -12.76 19.23 -9.43
CA GLU A 64 -13.02 20.04 -10.63
C GLU A 64 -13.68 21.39 -10.34
N LYS A 65 -14.21 21.58 -9.14
CA LYS A 65 -14.83 22.86 -8.67
C LYS A 65 -13.86 23.69 -7.86
N GLY A 66 -12.62 23.19 -7.67
CA GLY A 66 -11.61 23.86 -6.85
C GLY A 66 -11.76 23.63 -5.34
N LYS A 67 -12.67 22.76 -4.90
CA LYS A 67 -12.77 22.41 -3.48
C LYS A 67 -11.55 21.62 -3.05
N LYS A 68 -10.93 22.06 -1.96
CA LYS A 68 -9.74 21.46 -1.36
C LYS A 68 -10.13 20.41 -0.33
N TYR A 69 -9.49 19.24 -0.41
CA TYR A 69 -9.66 18.13 0.51
C TYR A 69 -8.33 17.77 1.15
N LEU A 70 -8.34 17.50 2.46
CA LEU A 70 -7.25 16.83 3.16
C LEU A 70 -7.39 15.31 2.92
N ASP A 71 -6.36 14.68 2.36
CA ASP A 71 -6.40 13.26 1.97
C ASP A 71 -5.81 12.38 3.09
N PHE A 72 -6.68 11.83 3.93
CA PHE A 72 -6.31 10.89 4.98
C PHE A 72 -6.57 9.43 4.59
N LEU A 73 -6.70 9.16 3.28
CA LEU A 73 -6.76 7.82 2.69
C LEU A 73 -5.54 7.51 1.80
N ALA A 74 -4.95 8.54 1.17
CA ALA A 74 -3.77 8.45 0.31
C ALA A 74 -3.86 7.35 -0.76
N GLY A 75 -5.02 7.26 -1.45
CA GLY A 75 -5.25 6.20 -2.45
C GLY A 75 -5.29 4.78 -1.86
N ILE A 76 -5.72 4.62 -0.62
CA ILE A 76 -5.69 3.39 0.19
C ILE A 76 -4.25 3.00 0.53
N ALA A 77 -3.56 3.88 1.26
CA ALA A 77 -2.17 3.72 1.72
C ALA A 77 -1.14 3.58 0.58
N VAL A 78 -1.39 4.22 -0.58
CA VAL A 78 -0.51 4.18 -1.75
C VAL A 78 0.42 5.38 -1.81
N ASN A 79 -0.11 6.60 -1.64
CA ASN A 79 0.63 7.84 -1.80
C ASN A 79 1.44 8.15 -0.52
N SER A 80 2.50 7.38 -0.28
CA SER A 80 3.33 7.51 0.93
C SER A 80 3.95 8.90 1.07
N LEU A 81 4.32 9.54 -0.03
CA LEU A 81 4.88 10.90 -0.08
C LEU A 81 3.82 11.98 -0.37
N GLY A 82 2.53 11.63 -0.29
CA GLY A 82 1.47 12.53 -0.73
C GLY A 82 1.44 12.69 -2.25
N HIS A 83 0.88 13.80 -2.69
CA HIS A 83 0.66 14.12 -4.09
C HIS A 83 1.75 15.06 -4.62
N ALA A 84 2.17 14.83 -5.88
CA ALA A 84 3.13 15.67 -6.62
C ALA A 84 4.45 15.96 -5.87
N HIS A 85 4.97 14.98 -5.10
CA HIS A 85 6.23 15.16 -4.37
C HIS A 85 7.37 15.45 -5.34
N PRO A 86 8.19 16.50 -5.12
CA PRO A 86 9.22 16.94 -6.07
C PRO A 86 10.20 15.84 -6.49
N ASP A 87 10.71 15.05 -5.55
CA ASP A 87 11.67 13.97 -5.83
C ASP A 87 11.04 12.85 -6.67
N LEU A 88 9.75 12.56 -6.45
CA LEU A 88 9.01 11.58 -7.26
C LEU A 88 8.82 12.10 -8.68
N VAL A 89 8.38 13.34 -8.83
CA VAL A 89 8.19 13.99 -10.14
C VAL A 89 9.51 14.04 -10.91
N ALA A 90 10.61 14.42 -10.26
CA ALA A 90 11.94 14.46 -10.85
C ALA A 90 12.42 13.07 -11.31
N ALA A 91 12.24 12.04 -10.48
CA ALA A 91 12.62 10.67 -10.82
C ALA A 91 11.84 10.12 -12.02
N VAL A 92 10.53 10.33 -12.06
CA VAL A 92 9.66 9.94 -13.18
C VAL A 92 10.09 10.64 -14.46
N THR A 93 10.25 11.96 -14.42
CA THR A 93 10.63 12.78 -15.59
C THR A 93 12.00 12.39 -16.12
N ALA A 94 12.99 12.21 -15.24
CA ALA A 94 14.33 11.81 -15.64
C ALA A 94 14.35 10.40 -16.25
N GLN A 95 13.65 9.45 -15.65
CA GLN A 95 13.70 8.05 -16.10
C GLN A 95 12.88 7.82 -17.39
N VAL A 96 11.70 8.45 -17.51
CA VAL A 96 10.90 8.33 -18.75
C VAL A 96 11.63 8.96 -19.95
N GLY A 97 12.43 10.01 -19.73
CA GLY A 97 13.28 10.63 -20.76
C GLY A 97 14.50 9.78 -21.18
N ARG A 98 14.82 8.71 -20.46
CA ARG A 98 15.93 7.77 -20.78
C ARG A 98 15.41 6.48 -21.37
N VAL A 99 14.74 5.67 -20.54
CA VAL A 99 14.15 4.40 -20.93
C VAL A 99 13.07 4.02 -19.92
N ALA A 100 11.83 3.84 -20.40
CA ALA A 100 10.69 3.50 -19.56
C ALA A 100 10.55 1.99 -19.35
N HIS A 101 10.80 1.19 -20.40
CA HIS A 101 10.57 -0.26 -20.39
C HIS A 101 11.56 -0.99 -21.31
N VAL A 102 12.06 -2.15 -20.87
CA VAL A 102 13.00 -3.00 -21.65
C VAL A 102 12.64 -4.50 -21.61
N SER A 103 11.59 -4.93 -20.91
CA SER A 103 11.30 -6.31 -20.53
C SER A 103 12.35 -6.97 -19.62
N ASN A 104 12.04 -8.16 -19.09
CA ASN A 104 12.96 -8.91 -18.24
C ASN A 104 13.98 -9.77 -19.04
N TYR A 105 14.09 -9.56 -20.35
CA TYR A 105 15.24 -10.03 -21.12
C TYR A 105 16.49 -9.18 -20.89
N PHE A 106 16.31 -7.95 -20.43
CA PHE A 106 17.38 -7.00 -20.14
C PHE A 106 17.26 -6.49 -18.71
N SER A 107 18.37 -6.17 -18.09
CA SER A 107 18.43 -5.54 -16.78
C SER A 107 18.54 -4.01 -16.90
N SER A 108 18.27 -3.31 -15.83
CA SER A 108 18.48 -1.87 -15.71
C SER A 108 19.04 -1.50 -14.34
N PRO A 109 19.86 -0.44 -14.22
CA PRO A 109 20.40 -0.02 -12.93
C PRO A 109 19.32 0.17 -11.85
N PRO A 110 18.21 0.92 -12.07
CA PRO A 110 17.22 1.14 -11.03
C PRO A 110 16.52 -0.14 -10.56
N GLN A 111 16.42 -1.17 -11.43
CA GLN A 111 15.87 -2.47 -11.04
C GLN A 111 16.76 -3.19 -10.01
N LEU A 112 18.07 -3.19 -10.25
CA LEU A 112 19.06 -3.81 -9.34
C LEU A 112 19.13 -3.05 -8.03
N GLU A 113 19.24 -1.71 -8.08
CA GLU A 113 19.25 -0.85 -6.91
C GLU A 113 18.01 -1.05 -6.02
N LEU A 114 16.83 -1.15 -6.62
CA LEU A 114 15.60 -1.40 -5.88
C LEU A 114 15.59 -2.79 -5.25
N ALA A 115 16.04 -3.82 -5.96
CA ALA A 115 16.10 -5.18 -5.42
C ALA A 115 17.06 -5.25 -4.22
N GLU A 116 18.24 -4.64 -4.31
CA GLU A 116 19.23 -4.56 -3.23
C GLU A 116 18.67 -3.76 -2.03
N ARG A 117 18.03 -2.63 -2.28
CA ARG A 117 17.37 -1.82 -1.24
C ARG A 117 16.28 -2.63 -0.53
N LEU A 118 15.40 -3.31 -1.27
CA LEU A 118 14.35 -4.13 -0.67
C LEU A 118 14.94 -5.26 0.18
N LYS A 119 15.96 -5.97 -0.30
CA LYS A 119 16.67 -6.98 0.51
C LYS A 119 17.20 -6.40 1.81
N ARG A 120 17.76 -5.20 1.78
CA ARG A 120 18.32 -4.51 2.97
C ARG A 120 17.23 -4.12 3.97
N ILE A 121 16.20 -3.39 3.53
CA ILE A 121 15.17 -2.87 4.45
C ILE A 121 14.22 -3.97 4.99
N THR A 122 14.05 -5.06 4.26
CA THR A 122 13.28 -6.23 4.71
C THR A 122 14.09 -7.16 5.61
N GLY A 123 15.42 -7.05 5.61
CA GLY A 123 16.30 -7.98 6.32
C GLY A 123 16.44 -9.34 5.63
N ALA A 124 16.12 -9.47 4.33
CA ALA A 124 16.22 -10.73 3.61
C ALA A 124 17.67 -11.21 3.40
N GLY A 125 18.65 -10.32 3.55
CA GLY A 125 20.08 -10.64 3.50
C GLY A 125 20.55 -11.12 2.12
N GLU A 126 21.74 -11.69 2.06
CA GLU A 126 22.37 -12.13 0.79
C GLU A 126 21.60 -13.25 0.09
N ALA A 127 21.04 -14.18 0.85
CA ALA A 127 20.25 -15.29 0.32
C ALA A 127 18.86 -14.88 -0.19
N GLY A 128 18.39 -13.69 0.17
CA GLY A 128 17.09 -13.18 -0.28
C GLY A 128 17.06 -12.92 -1.78
N ARG A 129 15.87 -13.03 -2.38
CA ARG A 129 15.62 -12.70 -3.80
C ARG A 129 14.34 -11.86 -3.91
N VAL A 130 14.27 -11.06 -4.98
CA VAL A 130 13.15 -10.18 -5.27
C VAL A 130 12.61 -10.53 -6.66
N TYR A 131 11.31 -10.75 -6.73
CA TYR A 131 10.55 -10.82 -7.97
C TYR A 131 9.65 -9.59 -8.05
N PHE A 132 9.74 -8.84 -9.16
CA PHE A 132 8.91 -7.65 -9.39
C PHE A 132 7.67 -7.97 -10.23
N CYS A 133 6.56 -7.33 -9.89
CA CYS A 133 5.29 -7.35 -10.61
C CYS A 133 4.65 -5.94 -10.57
N ASN A 134 3.34 -5.82 -10.87
CA ASN A 134 2.72 -4.50 -11.06
C ASN A 134 1.66 -4.17 -9.99
N SER A 135 1.35 -5.11 -9.12
CA SER A 135 0.32 -4.93 -8.08
C SER A 135 0.52 -5.89 -6.91
N GLY A 136 -0.16 -5.62 -5.78
CA GLY A 136 -0.20 -6.54 -4.65
C GLY A 136 -0.90 -7.87 -4.99
N ALA A 137 -1.93 -7.83 -5.86
CA ALA A 137 -2.59 -9.05 -6.32
C ALA A 137 -1.62 -9.96 -7.11
N GLU A 138 -0.81 -9.39 -8.03
CA GLU A 138 0.22 -10.15 -8.75
C GLU A 138 1.32 -10.66 -7.82
N ALA A 139 1.72 -9.89 -6.81
CA ALA A 139 2.68 -10.34 -5.81
C ALA A 139 2.13 -11.56 -5.03
N ASN A 140 0.85 -11.53 -4.64
CA ASN A 140 0.18 -12.64 -3.99
C ASN A 140 -0.04 -13.84 -4.94
N GLU A 141 -0.27 -13.65 -6.24
CA GLU A 141 -0.26 -14.74 -7.23
C GLU A 141 1.10 -15.42 -7.33
N ALA A 142 2.18 -14.63 -7.35
CA ALA A 142 3.54 -15.17 -7.33
C ALA A 142 3.78 -15.98 -6.05
N ALA A 143 3.39 -15.43 -4.88
CA ALA A 143 3.49 -16.10 -3.60
C ALA A 143 2.62 -17.37 -3.52
N PHE A 144 1.41 -17.37 -4.12
CA PHE A 144 0.55 -18.53 -4.24
C PHE A 144 1.22 -19.66 -5.05
N LYS A 145 1.86 -19.31 -6.18
CA LYS A 145 2.64 -20.28 -6.98
C LYS A 145 3.87 -20.76 -6.20
N LEU A 146 4.56 -19.88 -5.48
CA LEU A 146 5.68 -20.25 -4.61
C LEU A 146 5.25 -21.29 -3.56
N ALA A 147 4.10 -21.07 -2.91
CA ALA A 147 3.54 -22.01 -1.94
C ALA A 147 3.30 -23.41 -2.56
N ARG A 148 2.85 -23.46 -3.81
CA ARG A 148 2.64 -24.72 -4.56
C ARG A 148 3.93 -25.48 -4.83
N LEU A 149 5.09 -24.82 -4.81
CA LEU A 149 6.40 -25.45 -4.98
C LEU A 149 6.93 -26.06 -3.68
N ASN A 150 6.39 -25.68 -2.53
CA ASN A 150 6.74 -26.29 -1.23
C ASN A 150 6.01 -27.63 -1.02
N THR A 151 6.26 -28.59 -1.87
CA THR A 151 5.48 -29.85 -1.93
C THR A 151 5.77 -30.82 -0.79
N GLY A 152 6.93 -30.71 -0.12
CA GLY A 152 7.36 -31.69 0.89
C GLY A 152 7.36 -33.15 0.36
N GLY A 153 7.77 -33.33 -0.89
CA GLY A 153 7.70 -34.65 -1.55
C GLY A 153 6.28 -35.07 -1.94
N GLY A 154 5.40 -34.12 -2.24
CA GLY A 154 4.01 -34.34 -2.65
C GLY A 154 3.00 -34.41 -1.50
N LYS A 155 3.44 -34.25 -0.25
CA LYS A 155 2.59 -34.34 0.94
C LYS A 155 1.87 -33.01 1.26
N ARG A 156 2.45 -31.86 0.87
CA ARG A 156 1.93 -30.53 1.19
C ARG A 156 1.06 -30.03 0.06
N THR A 157 -0.25 -30.03 0.26
CA THR A 157 -1.25 -29.61 -0.74
C THR A 157 -2.17 -28.51 -0.25
N ARG A 158 -2.18 -28.26 1.07
CA ARG A 158 -3.04 -27.27 1.72
C ARG A 158 -2.31 -25.93 1.83
N ILE A 159 -3.03 -24.85 1.59
CA ILE A 159 -2.59 -23.49 1.84
C ILE A 159 -3.59 -22.88 2.82
N LEU A 160 -3.09 -22.35 3.93
CA LEU A 160 -3.92 -21.69 4.93
C LEU A 160 -3.93 -20.19 4.70
N SER A 161 -5.07 -19.56 4.93
CA SER A 161 -5.24 -18.11 5.01
C SER A 161 -6.20 -17.76 6.15
N LEU A 162 -6.27 -16.49 6.54
CA LEU A 162 -7.14 -16.08 7.65
C LEU A 162 -8.52 -15.67 7.16
N HIS A 163 -9.57 -15.94 7.95
CA HIS A 163 -10.87 -15.31 7.75
C HIS A 163 -10.74 -13.78 7.77
N GLU A 164 -11.58 -13.10 7.01
CA GLU A 164 -11.64 -11.65 6.85
C GLU A 164 -10.38 -11.02 6.22
N SER A 165 -9.41 -11.81 5.73
CA SER A 165 -8.24 -11.29 5.00
C SER A 165 -8.60 -10.80 3.60
N PHE A 166 -7.70 -9.94 3.06
CA PHE A 166 -7.79 -9.46 1.68
C PHE A 166 -6.41 -9.54 1.00
N HIS A 167 -6.30 -10.38 -0.04
CA HIS A 167 -5.04 -10.60 -0.75
C HIS A 167 -5.10 -10.20 -2.23
N GLY A 168 -6.26 -9.78 -2.74
CA GLY A 168 -6.43 -9.32 -4.12
C GLY A 168 -7.67 -9.85 -4.82
N ARG A 169 -7.80 -9.52 -6.11
CA ARG A 169 -8.97 -9.81 -6.95
C ARG A 169 -8.69 -10.79 -8.10
N THR A 170 -7.44 -11.16 -8.35
CA THR A 170 -7.08 -12.23 -9.30
C THR A 170 -7.41 -13.59 -8.71
N MET A 171 -7.55 -14.64 -9.51
CA MET A 171 -8.16 -15.89 -9.07
C MET A 171 -7.43 -16.57 -7.90
N GLY A 172 -6.09 -16.61 -7.90
CA GLY A 172 -5.32 -17.16 -6.77
C GLY A 172 -5.35 -16.25 -5.54
N ALA A 173 -5.16 -14.95 -5.72
CA ALA A 173 -5.27 -13.96 -4.64
C ALA A 173 -6.71 -13.90 -4.06
N LEU A 174 -7.73 -14.08 -4.92
CA LEU A 174 -9.13 -14.20 -4.50
C LEU A 174 -9.38 -15.47 -3.70
N ALA A 175 -8.76 -16.60 -4.08
CA ALA A 175 -8.84 -17.84 -3.31
C ALA A 175 -8.27 -17.68 -1.90
N LEU A 176 -7.16 -16.91 -1.75
CA LEU A 176 -6.55 -16.58 -0.47
C LEU A 176 -7.41 -15.62 0.37
N SER A 177 -8.19 -14.73 -0.26
CA SER A 177 -8.99 -13.72 0.46
C SER A 177 -10.09 -14.37 1.31
N GLY A 178 -10.15 -14.00 2.60
CA GLY A 178 -10.95 -14.66 3.64
C GLY A 178 -12.43 -14.29 3.68
N LYS A 179 -12.93 -13.41 2.79
CA LYS A 179 -14.35 -12.99 2.73
C LYS A 179 -15.15 -13.84 1.73
N PRO A 180 -16.04 -14.78 2.17
CA PRO A 180 -16.78 -15.66 1.27
C PRO A 180 -17.60 -14.94 0.20
N ALA A 181 -18.21 -13.81 0.55
CA ALA A 181 -19.03 -13.02 -0.37
C ALA A 181 -18.27 -12.56 -1.63
N MET A 182 -16.96 -12.30 -1.50
CA MET A 182 -16.13 -11.88 -2.63
C MET A 182 -15.86 -13.00 -3.63
N ARG A 183 -15.83 -14.26 -3.16
CA ARG A 183 -15.54 -15.45 -3.98
C ARG A 183 -16.77 -16.05 -4.62
N LYS A 184 -17.96 -15.90 -4.00
CA LYS A 184 -19.20 -16.62 -4.36
C LYS A 184 -19.53 -16.57 -5.84
N ALA A 185 -19.35 -15.39 -6.47
CA ALA A 185 -19.69 -15.20 -7.89
C ALA A 185 -18.67 -15.82 -8.87
N PHE A 186 -17.48 -16.21 -8.37
CA PHE A 186 -16.34 -16.66 -9.20
C PHE A 186 -15.93 -18.11 -8.93
N LEU A 187 -16.78 -18.87 -8.26
CA LEU A 187 -16.51 -20.28 -8.01
C LEU A 187 -16.59 -21.11 -9.30
N PRO A 188 -15.69 -22.12 -9.49
CA PRO A 188 -14.64 -22.52 -8.56
C PRO A 188 -13.40 -21.64 -8.65
N VAL A 189 -12.83 -21.25 -7.49
CA VAL A 189 -11.50 -20.65 -7.41
C VAL A 189 -10.43 -21.74 -7.30
N PRO A 190 -9.12 -21.45 -7.47
CA PRO A 190 -8.05 -22.44 -7.27
C PRO A 190 -8.18 -23.15 -5.92
N GLY A 191 -8.25 -24.48 -5.96
CA GLY A 191 -8.47 -25.33 -4.78
C GLY A 191 -7.27 -25.44 -3.84
N GLY A 192 -7.49 -26.10 -2.70
CA GLY A 192 -6.47 -26.35 -1.67
C GLY A 192 -6.21 -25.16 -0.74
N VAL A 193 -7.05 -24.13 -0.78
CA VAL A 193 -7.02 -23.02 0.18
C VAL A 193 -8.09 -23.23 1.25
N GLU A 194 -7.67 -23.14 2.49
CA GLU A 194 -8.51 -23.24 3.69
C GLU A 194 -8.39 -21.96 4.51
N HIS A 195 -9.52 -21.50 5.06
CA HIS A 195 -9.54 -20.29 5.89
C HIS A 195 -9.73 -20.68 7.34
N ILE A 196 -8.85 -20.16 8.20
CA ILE A 196 -8.85 -20.41 9.64
C ILE A 196 -9.17 -19.15 10.42
N HIS A 197 -9.66 -19.30 11.64
CA HIS A 197 -9.88 -18.19 12.55
C HIS A 197 -8.55 -17.59 13.03
N THR A 198 -8.57 -16.30 13.38
CA THR A 198 -7.38 -15.58 13.84
C THR A 198 -7.19 -15.80 15.34
N THR A 199 -7.00 -17.08 15.74
CA THR A 199 -6.72 -17.48 17.11
C THR A 199 -5.53 -18.44 17.15
N ILE A 200 -4.81 -18.51 18.29
CA ILE A 200 -3.65 -19.40 18.45
C ILE A 200 -4.09 -20.86 18.36
N GLU A 201 -5.24 -21.19 18.93
CA GLU A 201 -5.82 -22.52 18.92
C GLU A 201 -6.10 -22.99 17.47
N ALA A 202 -6.69 -22.13 16.63
CA ALA A 202 -6.92 -22.44 15.23
C ALA A 202 -5.63 -22.64 14.43
N LEU A 203 -4.54 -21.90 14.75
CA LEU A 203 -3.23 -22.15 14.16
C LEU A 203 -2.69 -23.53 14.53
N GLU A 204 -2.76 -23.88 15.83
CA GLU A 204 -2.24 -25.14 16.38
C GLU A 204 -2.99 -26.35 15.84
N GLU A 205 -4.31 -26.23 15.62
CA GLU A 205 -5.14 -27.28 15.06
C GLU A 205 -4.90 -27.47 13.55
N ALA A 206 -4.73 -26.36 12.81
CA ALA A 206 -4.68 -26.38 11.34
C ALA A 206 -3.30 -26.67 10.77
N ILE A 207 -2.20 -26.28 11.45
CA ILE A 207 -0.83 -26.38 10.92
C ILE A 207 -0.23 -27.75 11.22
N ASP A 208 -0.05 -28.53 10.14
CA ASP A 208 0.61 -29.83 10.16
C ASP A 208 1.51 -30.03 8.93
N GLY A 209 2.07 -31.23 8.77
CA GLY A 209 2.95 -31.59 7.65
C GLY A 209 2.30 -31.64 6.27
N THR A 210 0.98 -31.44 6.14
CA THR A 210 0.24 -31.38 4.87
C THR A 210 0.08 -29.95 4.37
N VAL A 211 0.41 -28.94 5.18
CA VAL A 211 0.30 -27.53 4.84
C VAL A 211 1.55 -27.07 4.08
N ALA A 212 1.35 -26.45 2.93
CA ALA A 212 2.43 -25.87 2.12
C ALA A 212 2.81 -24.45 2.58
N ALA A 213 1.81 -23.62 2.90
CA ALA A 213 2.02 -22.25 3.33
C ALA A 213 0.87 -21.73 4.19
N LEU A 214 1.18 -20.75 5.04
CA LEU A 214 0.23 -19.88 5.74
C LEU A 214 0.39 -18.46 5.19
N PHE A 215 -0.71 -17.88 4.70
CA PHE A 215 -0.81 -16.46 4.30
C PHE A 215 -1.52 -15.65 5.37
N LEU A 216 -1.00 -14.49 5.69
CA LEU A 216 -1.64 -13.55 6.61
C LEU A 216 -1.21 -12.10 6.37
N GLU A 217 -2.08 -11.17 6.78
CA GLU A 217 -1.77 -9.74 6.92
C GLU A 217 -1.45 -9.47 8.40
N PRO A 218 -0.38 -8.74 8.75
CA PRO A 218 -0.09 -8.37 10.15
C PRO A 218 -1.17 -7.47 10.76
N VAL A 219 -1.80 -6.64 9.92
CA VAL A 219 -2.99 -5.86 10.21
C VAL A 219 -3.96 -6.06 9.07
N LYS A 220 -5.14 -6.61 9.33
CA LYS A 220 -6.17 -6.82 8.31
C LYS A 220 -6.86 -5.49 7.95
N GLY A 221 -6.33 -4.82 6.92
CA GLY A 221 -6.74 -3.48 6.54
C GLY A 221 -8.21 -3.40 6.09
N GLU A 222 -8.63 -4.33 5.22
CA GLU A 222 -9.99 -4.35 4.65
C GLU A 222 -11.03 -4.96 5.60
N ALA A 223 -10.62 -5.56 6.71
CA ALA A 223 -11.53 -5.99 7.79
C ALA A 223 -11.89 -4.85 8.75
N GLY A 224 -11.25 -3.69 8.63
CA GLY A 224 -11.43 -2.55 9.51
C GLY A 224 -10.20 -2.25 10.37
N VAL A 225 -9.01 -2.47 9.85
CA VAL A 225 -7.72 -2.25 10.53
C VAL A 225 -7.64 -3.08 11.81
N ILE A 226 -7.73 -4.40 11.66
CA ILE A 226 -7.71 -5.35 12.79
C ILE A 226 -6.31 -5.92 12.95
N ASP A 227 -5.66 -5.62 14.07
CA ASP A 227 -4.39 -6.24 14.44
C ASP A 227 -4.54 -7.74 14.69
N LEU A 228 -3.49 -8.51 14.44
CA LEU A 228 -3.42 -9.90 14.90
C LEU A 228 -3.32 -9.92 16.43
N PRO A 229 -3.87 -10.95 17.10
CA PRO A 229 -3.72 -11.12 18.54
C PRO A 229 -2.26 -11.12 19.00
N ALA A 230 -2.00 -10.64 20.19
CA ALA A 230 -0.66 -10.63 20.77
C ALA A 230 -0.02 -12.03 20.73
N GLY A 231 1.21 -12.11 20.19
CA GLY A 231 1.95 -13.37 20.09
C GLY A 231 1.54 -14.27 18.91
N PHE A 232 0.45 -13.96 18.20
CA PHE A 232 -0.04 -14.76 17.07
C PHE A 232 1.03 -14.96 15.98
N LEU A 233 1.69 -13.88 15.57
CA LEU A 233 2.69 -13.93 14.48
C LEU A 233 3.94 -14.74 14.91
N ARG A 234 4.38 -14.62 16.14
CA ARG A 234 5.48 -15.45 16.69
C ARG A 234 5.09 -16.91 16.74
N ARG A 235 3.88 -17.22 17.20
CA ARG A 235 3.38 -18.59 17.25
C ARG A 235 3.24 -19.20 15.86
N ALA A 236 2.73 -18.44 14.90
CA ALA A 236 2.67 -18.83 13.49
C ALA A 236 4.07 -19.16 12.95
N ARG A 237 5.10 -18.33 13.25
CA ARG A 237 6.47 -18.61 12.83
C ARG A 237 7.02 -19.91 13.42
N GLU A 238 6.80 -20.15 14.72
CA GLU A 238 7.24 -21.38 15.40
C GLU A 238 6.62 -22.63 14.77
N LEU A 239 5.31 -22.62 14.57
CA LEU A 239 4.58 -23.74 13.98
C LEU A 239 5.00 -23.98 12.53
N CYS A 240 5.08 -22.94 11.72
CA CYS A 240 5.52 -23.02 10.34
C CYS A 240 6.94 -23.61 10.25
N THR A 241 7.87 -23.17 11.10
CA THR A 241 9.23 -23.72 11.14
C THR A 241 9.23 -25.20 11.50
N ARG A 242 8.47 -25.58 12.52
CA ARG A 242 8.38 -26.98 13.00
C ARG A 242 7.90 -27.94 11.93
N HIS A 243 6.92 -27.51 11.13
CA HIS A 243 6.25 -28.36 10.12
C HIS A 243 6.76 -28.13 8.70
N GLY A 244 7.73 -27.23 8.49
CA GLY A 244 8.26 -26.90 7.17
C GLY A 244 7.23 -26.21 6.26
N VAL A 245 6.32 -25.45 6.85
CA VAL A 245 5.30 -24.61 6.21
C VAL A 245 5.91 -23.24 5.89
N LEU A 246 5.66 -22.68 4.72
CA LEU A 246 6.10 -21.33 4.40
C LEU A 246 5.19 -20.32 5.12
N LEU A 247 5.79 -19.42 5.91
CA LEU A 247 5.10 -18.26 6.45
C LEU A 247 5.23 -17.11 5.43
N ILE A 248 4.13 -16.76 4.79
CA ILE A 248 4.05 -15.69 3.78
C ILE A 248 3.23 -14.54 4.37
N ILE A 249 3.87 -13.37 4.49
CA ILE A 249 3.23 -12.20 5.09
C ILE A 249 2.90 -11.19 3.99
N ASP A 250 1.62 -10.82 3.91
CA ASP A 250 1.13 -9.79 3.03
C ASP A 250 1.35 -8.41 3.68
N GLU A 251 2.38 -7.71 3.23
CA GLU A 251 2.76 -6.36 3.65
C GLU A 251 2.34 -5.29 2.63
N VAL A 252 1.41 -5.64 1.73
CA VAL A 252 0.93 -4.73 0.68
C VAL A 252 0.36 -3.44 1.26
N GLN A 253 -0.33 -3.50 2.40
CA GLN A 253 -0.90 -2.32 3.05
C GLN A 253 -0.07 -1.82 4.25
N THR A 254 0.62 -2.71 4.93
CA THR A 254 1.35 -2.44 6.17
C THR A 254 2.81 -2.04 5.98
N GLY A 255 3.38 -2.34 4.81
CA GLY A 255 4.78 -2.07 4.49
C GLY A 255 5.11 -0.62 4.17
N ALA A 256 6.35 -0.38 3.76
CA ALA A 256 6.90 0.92 3.37
C ALA A 256 6.78 2.00 4.46
N GLY A 257 6.98 1.64 5.73
CA GLY A 257 7.00 2.58 6.85
C GLY A 257 5.63 2.87 7.48
N ARG A 258 4.54 2.37 6.90
CA ARG A 258 3.15 2.70 7.26
C ARG A 258 2.84 2.50 8.75
N THR A 259 3.36 1.44 9.36
CA THR A 259 3.08 1.06 10.75
C THR A 259 4.11 1.58 11.76
N GLY A 260 5.05 2.44 11.34
CA GLY A 260 6.15 2.91 12.20
C GLY A 260 7.36 1.97 12.24
N ALA A 261 7.36 0.92 11.42
CA ALA A 261 8.50 0.11 11.04
C ALA A 261 8.53 -0.01 9.51
N TRP A 262 9.65 -0.41 8.89
CA TRP A 262 9.68 -0.61 7.44
C TRP A 262 8.61 -1.61 6.99
N PHE A 263 8.46 -2.72 7.76
CA PHE A 263 7.43 -3.73 7.56
C PHE A 263 6.85 -4.15 8.92
N ALA A 264 5.56 -4.43 8.97
CA ALA A 264 4.86 -4.67 10.23
C ALA A 264 5.35 -5.92 10.96
N PHE A 265 5.79 -6.97 10.25
CA PHE A 265 6.34 -8.17 10.87
C PHE A 265 7.58 -7.88 11.74
N GLN A 266 8.29 -6.79 11.50
CA GLN A 266 9.48 -6.39 12.26
C GLN A 266 9.14 -6.01 13.70
N HIS A 267 7.91 -5.56 13.99
CA HIS A 267 7.45 -5.31 15.36
C HIS A 267 7.44 -6.58 16.22
N ASP A 268 7.25 -7.74 15.62
CA ASP A 268 7.22 -9.03 16.32
C ASP A 268 8.59 -9.71 16.40
N GLY A 269 9.62 -9.16 15.74
CA GLY A 269 10.98 -9.68 15.75
C GLY A 269 11.13 -11.06 15.09
N ILE A 270 10.26 -11.39 14.12
CA ILE A 270 10.32 -12.66 13.38
C ILE A 270 10.92 -12.46 11.99
N THR A 271 11.32 -13.56 11.35
CA THR A 271 11.71 -13.59 9.93
C THR A 271 10.74 -14.49 9.16
N PRO A 272 10.00 -13.96 8.17
CA PRO A 272 9.12 -14.78 7.33
C PRO A 272 9.93 -15.58 6.30
N ASP A 273 9.27 -16.50 5.57
CA ASP A 273 9.83 -17.16 4.41
C ASP A 273 9.66 -16.32 3.14
N ALA A 274 8.62 -15.53 3.07
CA ALA A 274 8.38 -14.54 2.02
C ALA A 274 7.48 -13.40 2.48
N ILE A 275 7.59 -12.24 1.84
CA ILE A 275 6.63 -11.15 1.97
C ILE A 275 6.18 -10.66 0.61
N THR A 276 4.93 -10.21 0.52
CA THR A 276 4.40 -9.49 -0.65
C THR A 276 4.26 -8.01 -0.33
N ILE A 277 4.69 -7.16 -1.24
CA ILE A 277 4.70 -5.71 -1.08
C ILE A 277 4.18 -5.01 -2.35
N ALA A 278 3.56 -3.85 -2.18
CA ALA A 278 3.08 -2.98 -3.26
C ALA A 278 2.76 -1.59 -2.72
N LYS A 279 1.72 -0.94 -3.25
CA LYS A 279 1.14 0.33 -2.74
C LYS A 279 2.21 1.37 -2.39
N GLY A 280 2.50 1.52 -1.09
CA GLY A 280 3.39 2.56 -0.56
C GLY A 280 4.80 2.61 -1.15
N ILE A 281 5.29 1.51 -1.75
CA ILE A 281 6.59 1.53 -2.42
C ILE A 281 6.56 2.24 -3.77
N GLY A 282 5.38 2.37 -4.39
CA GLY A 282 5.24 2.94 -5.74
C GLY A 282 4.90 4.43 -5.78
N GLY A 283 4.44 5.01 -4.65
CA GLY A 283 4.08 6.43 -4.59
C GLY A 283 3.02 6.87 -5.59
N GLY A 284 2.14 5.95 -6.02
CA GLY A 284 1.10 6.17 -7.02
C GLY A 284 1.33 5.43 -8.34
N LEU A 285 2.54 4.97 -8.63
CA LEU A 285 2.82 4.14 -9.81
C LEU A 285 2.61 2.65 -9.50
N PRO A 286 2.13 1.86 -10.50
CA PRO A 286 1.84 0.44 -10.31
C PRO A 286 3.13 -0.37 -10.21
N ILE A 287 3.41 -0.89 -9.02
CA ILE A 287 4.49 -1.82 -8.73
C ILE A 287 4.10 -2.75 -7.58
N GLY A 288 4.56 -3.98 -7.63
CA GLY A 288 4.54 -4.93 -6.54
C GLY A 288 5.80 -5.77 -6.55
N ALA A 289 6.06 -6.46 -5.45
CA ALA A 289 7.17 -7.41 -5.39
C ALA A 289 6.85 -8.55 -4.41
N LEU A 290 7.45 -9.70 -4.69
CA LEU A 290 7.62 -10.81 -3.77
C LEU A 290 9.08 -10.83 -3.33
N VAL A 291 9.34 -10.73 -2.03
CA VAL A 291 10.68 -10.85 -1.44
C VAL A 291 10.73 -12.16 -0.66
N THR A 292 11.71 -13.00 -0.96
CA THR A 292 11.91 -14.30 -0.33
C THR A 292 13.13 -14.30 0.57
N TYR A 293 13.16 -15.23 1.52
CA TYR A 293 14.22 -15.35 2.53
C TYR A 293 14.87 -16.74 2.50
N GLY A 294 16.17 -16.80 2.67
CA GLY A 294 16.92 -18.05 2.82
C GLY A 294 16.62 -19.06 1.71
N ALA A 295 16.39 -20.30 2.08
CA ALA A 295 16.17 -21.42 1.15
C ALA A 295 14.92 -21.26 0.27
N THR A 296 13.93 -20.49 0.71
CA THR A 296 12.69 -20.21 -0.06
C THR A 296 13.00 -19.49 -1.37
N SER A 297 14.12 -18.78 -1.43
CA SER A 297 14.58 -18.06 -2.63
C SER A 297 14.95 -18.98 -3.80
N GLU A 298 15.19 -20.27 -3.54
CA GLU A 298 15.59 -21.26 -4.55
C GLU A 298 14.41 -22.14 -5.03
N LEU A 299 13.17 -21.88 -4.57
CA LEU A 299 12.02 -22.70 -4.95
C LEU A 299 11.58 -22.50 -6.41
N PHE A 300 11.63 -21.25 -6.90
CA PHE A 300 11.34 -20.98 -8.31
C PHE A 300 12.50 -21.35 -9.22
N SER A 301 12.17 -21.96 -10.35
CA SER A 301 13.07 -22.22 -11.48
C SER A 301 12.71 -21.36 -12.69
N ARG A 302 13.65 -21.22 -13.63
CA ARG A 302 13.44 -20.45 -14.87
C ARG A 302 12.19 -20.90 -15.62
N GLY A 303 11.39 -19.93 -16.07
CA GLY A 303 10.18 -20.17 -16.86
C GLY A 303 8.93 -20.50 -16.05
N GLN A 304 9.01 -20.71 -14.75
CA GLN A 304 7.84 -21.03 -13.91
C GLN A 304 6.95 -19.82 -13.61
N HIS A 305 7.52 -18.61 -13.65
CA HIS A 305 6.76 -17.36 -13.48
C HIS A 305 7.45 -16.21 -14.20
N GLY A 306 6.70 -15.13 -14.48
CA GLY A 306 7.22 -13.96 -15.16
C GLY A 306 6.20 -12.84 -15.27
N SER A 307 6.67 -11.65 -15.66
CA SER A 307 5.86 -10.46 -15.92
C SER A 307 6.51 -9.66 -17.04
N THR A 308 5.73 -9.14 -17.97
CA THR A 308 6.23 -8.25 -19.01
C THR A 308 6.70 -6.92 -18.44
N TYR A 309 5.89 -6.30 -17.58
CA TYR A 309 6.14 -4.95 -17.05
C TYR A 309 6.81 -4.94 -15.67
N GLY A 310 6.77 -6.06 -14.93
CA GLY A 310 7.29 -6.12 -13.57
C GLY A 310 8.76 -5.75 -13.50
N GLY A 311 9.09 -4.76 -12.67
CA GLY A 311 10.46 -4.28 -12.47
C GLY A 311 11.01 -3.42 -13.62
N ASN A 312 10.15 -2.81 -14.45
CA ASN A 312 10.62 -1.93 -15.52
C ASN A 312 11.39 -0.72 -14.96
N PRO A 313 12.28 -0.11 -15.77
CA PRO A 313 13.12 1.00 -15.32
C PRO A 313 12.37 2.17 -14.72
N LEU A 314 11.20 2.55 -15.28
CA LEU A 314 10.45 3.69 -14.81
C LEU A 314 9.92 3.49 -13.38
N VAL A 315 9.20 2.39 -13.14
CA VAL A 315 8.61 2.15 -11.81
C VAL A 315 9.66 1.86 -10.74
N THR A 316 10.79 1.21 -11.11
CA THR A 316 11.86 0.93 -10.15
C THR A 316 12.66 2.18 -9.78
N ALA A 317 12.92 3.08 -10.72
CA ALA A 317 13.51 4.40 -10.43
C ALA A 317 12.60 5.22 -9.52
N THR A 318 11.29 5.24 -9.80
CA THR A 318 10.30 5.90 -8.96
C THR A 318 10.27 5.32 -7.55
N SER A 319 10.24 3.99 -7.42
CA SER A 319 10.25 3.33 -6.10
C SER A 319 11.54 3.60 -5.32
N ASN A 320 12.69 3.66 -5.99
CA ASN A 320 13.95 4.07 -5.37
C ASN A 320 13.87 5.50 -4.82
N ALA A 321 13.25 6.42 -5.54
CA ALA A 321 13.03 7.79 -5.06
C ALA A 321 12.09 7.81 -3.85
N VAL A 322 10.96 7.09 -3.91
CA VAL A 322 10.00 7.00 -2.80
C VAL A 322 10.66 6.46 -1.54
N LEU A 323 11.30 5.29 -1.62
CA LEU A 323 11.96 4.67 -0.48
C LEU A 323 13.17 5.49 0.01
N GLY A 324 13.86 6.17 -0.91
CA GLY A 324 14.96 7.10 -0.59
C GLY A 324 14.49 8.30 0.24
N VAL A 325 13.36 8.89 -0.10
CA VAL A 325 12.74 9.99 0.68
C VAL A 325 12.27 9.48 2.04
N ILE A 326 11.59 8.33 2.10
CA ILE A 326 11.15 7.73 3.37
C ILE A 326 12.33 7.53 4.31
N GLU A 327 13.47 7.06 3.79
CA GLU A 327 14.70 6.83 4.57
C GLU A 327 15.36 8.14 4.98
N ARG A 328 15.60 9.05 4.02
CA ARG A 328 16.29 10.34 4.24
C ARG A 328 15.57 11.22 5.25
N ASP A 329 14.24 11.30 5.14
CA ASP A 329 13.43 12.23 5.93
C ASP A 329 12.88 11.56 7.21
N GLY A 330 13.28 10.32 7.51
CA GLY A 330 12.89 9.61 8.73
C GLY A 330 11.38 9.34 8.82
N LEU A 331 10.71 9.13 7.67
CA LEU A 331 9.25 9.04 7.62
C LEU A 331 8.70 7.79 8.32
N VAL A 332 9.50 6.75 8.51
CA VAL A 332 9.12 5.60 9.34
C VAL A 332 8.89 6.04 10.80
N THR A 333 9.82 6.81 11.36
CA THR A 333 9.69 7.36 12.72
C THR A 333 8.57 8.40 12.79
N ASN A 334 8.41 9.23 11.72
CA ASN A 334 7.29 10.17 11.63
C ASN A 334 5.96 9.43 11.69
N ALA A 335 5.80 8.31 10.97
CA ALA A 335 4.58 7.52 11.00
C ALA A 335 4.23 6.99 12.40
N ALA A 336 5.23 6.52 13.15
CA ALA A 336 5.01 6.10 14.54
C ALA A 336 4.53 7.27 15.40
N ARG A 337 5.27 8.39 15.39
CA ARG A 337 4.97 9.58 16.21
C ARG A 337 3.61 10.19 15.86
N ARG A 338 3.33 10.37 14.55
CA ARG A 338 2.07 10.98 14.08
C ARG A 338 0.87 10.06 14.33
N GLY A 339 1.09 8.75 14.31
CA GLY A 339 0.08 7.78 14.70
C GLY A 339 -0.39 7.93 16.13
N GLU A 340 0.54 8.11 17.08
CA GLU A 340 0.19 8.36 18.49
C GLU A 340 -0.51 9.72 18.67
N GLN A 341 -0.04 10.78 18.02
CA GLN A 341 -0.72 12.08 18.04
C GLN A 341 -2.15 12.00 17.49
N LEU A 342 -2.38 11.24 16.39
CA LEU A 342 -3.73 11.01 15.87
C LEU A 342 -4.62 10.27 16.88
N ARG A 343 -4.08 9.28 17.60
CA ARG A 343 -4.82 8.59 18.67
C ARG A 343 -5.24 9.55 19.78
N GLU A 344 -4.33 10.42 20.21
CA GLU A 344 -4.60 11.44 21.22
C GLU A 344 -5.68 12.43 20.75
N ILE A 345 -5.61 12.91 19.51
CA ILE A 345 -6.62 13.80 18.91
C ILE A 345 -7.99 13.10 18.89
N ILE A 346 -8.04 11.84 18.41
CA ILE A 346 -9.30 11.10 18.32
C ILE A 346 -9.90 10.83 19.70
N ALA A 347 -9.07 10.49 20.69
CA ALA A 347 -9.50 10.34 22.07
C ALA A 347 -10.01 11.66 22.66
N GLY A 348 -9.41 12.79 22.27
CA GLY A 348 -9.80 14.13 22.71
C GLY A 348 -11.20 14.55 22.29
N PHE A 349 -11.80 13.95 21.25
CA PHE A 349 -13.20 14.22 20.89
C PHE A 349 -14.18 13.76 21.97
N ALA A 350 -13.82 12.81 22.82
CA ALA A 350 -14.66 12.25 23.89
C ALA A 350 -16.09 11.90 23.42
N SER A 351 -16.23 11.48 22.16
CA SER A 351 -17.52 11.22 21.53
C SER A 351 -18.07 9.84 21.91
N PRO A 352 -19.38 9.74 22.26
CA PRO A 352 -20.01 8.45 22.52
C PRO A 352 -20.09 7.55 21.28
N HIS A 353 -19.92 8.10 20.08
CA HIS A 353 -19.90 7.33 18.83
C HIS A 353 -18.58 6.58 18.63
N ILE A 354 -17.49 6.94 19.30
CA ILE A 354 -16.17 6.29 19.15
C ILE A 354 -15.98 5.28 20.29
N THR A 355 -15.77 4.01 19.93
CA THR A 355 -15.55 2.94 20.91
C THR A 355 -14.08 2.63 21.14
N GLU A 356 -13.25 2.73 20.09
CA GLU A 356 -11.82 2.41 20.15
C GLU A 356 -11.05 3.04 18.98
N VAL A 357 -9.73 3.11 19.12
CA VAL A 357 -8.79 3.37 18.02
C VAL A 357 -7.75 2.25 17.99
N ARG A 358 -7.66 1.53 16.88
CA ARG A 358 -6.78 0.38 16.68
C ARG A 358 -5.85 0.56 15.49
N GLY A 359 -4.92 -0.37 15.29
CA GLY A 359 -3.92 -0.30 14.23
C GLY A 359 -2.58 0.24 14.72
N ARG A 360 -1.64 0.57 13.82
CA ARG A 360 -0.27 0.97 14.15
C ARG A 360 0.23 2.08 13.23
N GLY A 361 1.00 3.03 13.78
CA GLY A 361 1.54 4.16 13.03
C GLY A 361 0.43 4.92 12.32
N LEU A 362 0.58 5.16 11.03
CA LEU A 362 -0.40 5.84 10.19
C LEU A 362 -1.36 4.89 9.45
N LEU A 363 -1.65 3.72 10.00
CA LEU A 363 -2.74 2.84 9.60
C LEU A 363 -3.64 2.64 10.80
N LEU A 364 -4.67 3.48 10.93
CA LEU A 364 -5.57 3.49 12.08
C LEU A 364 -7.01 3.19 11.67
N GLY A 365 -7.71 2.48 12.54
CA GLY A 365 -9.14 2.24 12.46
C GLY A 365 -9.86 2.85 13.65
N ILE A 366 -10.82 3.72 13.41
CA ILE A 366 -11.71 4.29 14.42
C ILE A 366 -12.94 3.40 14.48
N GLY A 367 -13.11 2.63 15.55
CA GLY A 367 -14.30 1.82 15.82
C GLY A 367 -15.46 2.70 16.26
N LEU A 368 -16.64 2.45 15.70
CA LEU A 368 -17.87 3.19 15.99
C LEU A 368 -18.87 2.29 16.73
N ALA A 369 -19.61 2.89 17.66
CA ALA A 369 -20.63 2.21 18.45
C ALA A 369 -21.82 1.71 17.60
N GLU A 370 -22.07 2.39 16.49
CA GLU A 370 -23.19 2.16 15.58
C GLU A 370 -22.68 1.99 14.14
N PRO A 371 -23.46 1.40 13.22
CA PRO A 371 -23.09 1.21 11.81
C PRO A 371 -23.22 2.50 11.00
N VAL A 372 -22.53 3.58 11.43
CA VAL A 372 -22.60 4.93 10.85
C VAL A 372 -21.32 5.33 10.10
N ALA A 373 -20.44 4.40 9.77
CA ALA A 373 -19.16 4.73 9.11
C ALA A 373 -19.38 5.36 7.72
N LEU A 374 -20.35 4.90 6.93
CA LEU A 374 -20.66 5.51 5.63
C LEU A 374 -21.22 6.93 5.77
N PRO A 375 -22.23 7.21 6.60
CA PRO A 375 -22.67 8.57 6.88
C PRO A 375 -21.54 9.49 7.37
N LEU A 376 -20.70 9.01 8.31
CA LEU A 376 -19.58 9.80 8.82
C LEU A 376 -18.54 10.09 7.73
N ALA A 377 -18.21 9.13 6.89
CA ALA A 377 -17.29 9.35 5.77
C ALA A 377 -17.86 10.37 4.76
N ALA A 378 -19.17 10.35 4.51
CA ALA A 378 -19.84 11.34 3.66
C ALA A 378 -19.83 12.74 4.30
N ALA A 379 -20.08 12.86 5.60
CA ALA A 379 -19.97 14.11 6.35
C ALA A 379 -18.53 14.65 6.33
N ALA A 380 -17.53 13.79 6.55
CA ALA A 380 -16.13 14.17 6.46
C ALA A 380 -15.77 14.70 5.06
N LEU A 381 -16.26 14.06 4.00
CA LEU A 381 -16.05 14.52 2.62
C LEU A 381 -16.71 15.89 2.39
N ALA A 382 -17.89 16.14 2.97
CA ALA A 382 -18.54 17.45 2.91
C ALA A 382 -17.71 18.53 3.59
N GLU A 383 -17.03 18.20 4.71
CA GLU A 383 -16.09 19.07 5.41
C GLU A 383 -14.70 19.15 4.72
N GLY A 384 -14.53 18.51 3.57
CA GLY A 384 -13.27 18.52 2.82
C GLY A 384 -12.21 17.56 3.38
N LEU A 385 -12.60 16.48 4.03
CA LEU A 385 -11.71 15.44 4.55
C LEU A 385 -12.01 14.11 3.87
N ILE A 386 -11.02 13.50 3.24
CA ILE A 386 -11.13 12.17 2.64
C ILE A 386 -10.70 11.13 3.66
N VAL A 387 -11.65 10.32 4.10
CA VAL A 387 -11.46 9.10 4.90
C VAL A 387 -12.23 7.95 4.28
N ASN A 388 -12.10 6.74 4.80
CA ASN A 388 -12.76 5.57 4.23
C ASN A 388 -13.54 4.77 5.29
N ALA A 389 -14.79 4.48 5.01
CA ALA A 389 -15.55 3.46 5.73
C ALA A 389 -15.05 2.07 5.29
N ALA A 390 -14.19 1.44 6.09
CA ALA A 390 -13.64 0.11 5.80
C ALA A 390 -14.69 -1.01 5.96
N ASN A 391 -15.64 -0.78 6.84
CA ASN A 391 -16.86 -1.56 7.04
C ASN A 391 -17.95 -0.64 7.65
N GLU A 392 -19.10 -1.19 8.04
CA GLU A 392 -20.24 -0.43 8.54
C GLU A 392 -19.95 0.38 9.82
N SER A 393 -18.99 -0.09 10.65
CA SER A 393 -18.67 0.50 11.95
C SER A 393 -17.20 0.90 12.10
N THR A 394 -16.46 1.13 10.99
CA THR A 394 -15.04 1.51 11.08
C THR A 394 -14.68 2.57 10.05
N ILE A 395 -14.15 3.70 10.53
CA ILE A 395 -13.41 4.65 9.68
C ILE A 395 -11.94 4.28 9.67
N ARG A 396 -11.37 4.08 8.47
CA ARG A 396 -9.94 3.86 8.27
C ARG A 396 -9.25 5.17 7.92
N LEU A 397 -8.11 5.40 8.58
CA LEU A 397 -7.17 6.46 8.28
C LEU A 397 -5.86 5.86 7.77
N ALA A 398 -5.37 6.38 6.66
CA ALA A 398 -4.07 6.01 6.07
C ALA A 398 -3.44 7.22 5.36
N PRO A 399 -3.20 8.35 6.05
CA PRO A 399 -2.66 9.57 5.44
C PRO A 399 -1.27 9.35 4.84
N PRO A 400 -0.76 10.27 4.00
CA PRO A 400 0.64 10.25 3.58
C PRO A 400 1.60 10.22 4.78
N LEU A 401 2.78 9.61 4.63
CA LEU A 401 3.77 9.52 5.71
C LEU A 401 4.42 10.87 6.04
N ILE A 402 4.28 11.85 5.14
CA ILE A 402 4.76 13.21 5.29
C ILE A 402 3.86 14.10 6.16
N VAL A 403 2.72 13.58 6.64
CA VAL A 403 1.77 14.34 7.46
C VAL A 403 2.48 15.05 8.63
N GLY A 404 2.17 16.33 8.82
CA GLY A 404 2.75 17.20 9.84
C GLY A 404 1.72 17.74 10.84
N ASP A 405 2.15 18.68 11.69
CA ASP A 405 1.28 19.26 12.72
C ASP A 405 0.10 20.04 12.10
N GLY A 406 0.33 20.71 10.96
CA GLY A 406 -0.71 21.46 10.26
C GLY A 406 -1.85 20.55 9.75
N GLU A 407 -1.50 19.42 9.15
CA GLU A 407 -2.48 18.45 8.66
C GLU A 407 -3.20 17.73 9.81
N LEU A 408 -2.53 17.50 10.94
CA LEU A 408 -3.18 16.94 12.12
C LEU A 408 -4.21 17.91 12.72
N ALA A 409 -3.89 19.19 12.81
CA ALA A 409 -4.81 20.22 13.28
C ALA A 409 -6.01 20.40 12.30
N ASP A 410 -5.75 20.34 10.99
CA ASP A 410 -6.81 20.39 9.97
C ASP A 410 -7.71 19.14 10.01
N PHE A 411 -7.12 17.95 10.28
CA PHE A 411 -7.89 16.72 10.54
C PHE A 411 -8.77 16.87 11.76
N GLU A 412 -8.23 17.33 12.89
CA GLU A 412 -8.97 17.55 14.14
C GLU A 412 -10.19 18.44 13.90
N HIS A 413 -9.99 19.57 13.21
CA HIS A 413 -11.08 20.51 12.90
C HIS A 413 -12.15 19.88 12.02
N ARG A 414 -11.76 19.29 10.87
CA ARG A 414 -12.71 18.76 9.88
C ARG A 414 -13.43 17.51 10.38
N PHE A 415 -12.67 16.57 10.99
CA PHE A 415 -13.27 15.34 11.52
C PHE A 415 -14.18 15.62 12.72
N GLY A 416 -13.81 16.57 13.60
CA GLY A 416 -14.64 17.00 14.70
C GLY A 416 -16.00 17.58 14.24
N ARG A 417 -15.99 18.38 13.16
CA ARG A 417 -17.25 18.90 12.56
C ARG A 417 -18.10 17.79 11.94
N ALA A 418 -17.47 16.86 11.21
CA ALA A 418 -18.17 15.71 10.66
C ALA A 418 -18.78 14.83 11.76
N LEU A 419 -18.05 14.58 12.83
CA LEU A 419 -18.49 13.78 13.97
C LEU A 419 -19.67 14.45 14.72
N ALA A 420 -19.65 15.79 14.86
CA ALA A 420 -20.72 16.54 15.49
C ALA A 420 -22.02 16.59 14.67
N SER A 421 -22.01 16.15 13.41
CA SER A 421 -23.18 16.09 12.54
C SER A 421 -23.91 14.73 12.59
N LEU A 422 -23.38 13.75 13.33
CA LEU A 422 -24.03 12.47 13.61
C LEU A 422 -25.07 12.62 14.72
#